data_cfc845fd0f43073f48fa49a0ea646f5f
#
_entry.id   cfc845fd0f43073f48fa49a0ea646f5f
#
_cell.length_a   1.000
_cell.length_b   1.000
_cell.length_c   1.000
_cell.angle_alpha   90.00
_cell.angle_beta   90.00
_cell.angle_gamma   90.00
#
_symmetry.space_group_name_H-M   'P 1'
#
loop_
_entity.id
_entity.type
_entity.pdbx_description
1 polymer ?
#
loop_
_entity_poly.entity_id
_entity_poly.type
_entity_poly.pdbx_seq_one_letter_code
_entity_poly.pdbx_strand_id
1 'polypeptide(L)'
;MTLLYSDIPPLKVPSGQETINACFHRLFSQSDEISIAVGYISRNALDELDSLIEQYKPKRVVLTMGMYYIEGMPESSYHKAKALNKKWVQSGRGEIRVVRSMKYHGKLYLFSKDGLPVGAIDGSANLGVISSDANNLRQYEVATLIESQLELSLIRALIDDIV
;
A
#
# COMPACT_ATOMS: atom_id res chain seq x y z
N MET A 1 -8.35 13.89 -10.43
CA MET A 1 -8.28 13.49 -9.01
C MET A 1 -9.66 13.00 -8.57
N THR A 2 -9.74 11.81 -8.02
CA THR A 2 -11.01 11.19 -7.63
C THR A 2 -10.98 10.85 -6.14
N LEU A 3 -11.98 11.29 -5.39
CA LEU A 3 -12.10 10.99 -3.97
C LEU A 3 -12.48 9.52 -3.76
N LEU A 4 -11.82 8.88 -2.82
CA LEU A 4 -12.08 7.51 -2.39
C LEU A 4 -12.62 7.50 -0.96
N TYR A 5 -13.54 6.58 -0.69
CA TYR A 5 -14.34 6.54 0.53
C TYR A 5 -14.02 5.29 1.36
N SER A 6 -14.36 5.35 2.64
CA SER A 6 -14.49 4.17 3.50
C SER A 6 -15.95 3.73 3.54
N ASP A 7 -16.19 2.42 3.53
CA ASP A 7 -17.55 1.87 3.67
C ASP A 7 -17.86 1.62 5.16
N ILE A 8 -18.09 2.69 5.89
CA ILE A 8 -18.33 2.65 7.34
C ILE A 8 -19.59 3.43 7.69
N PRO A 9 -20.69 2.77 8.11
CA PRO A 9 -21.90 3.44 8.57
C PRO A 9 -21.61 4.40 9.73
N PRO A 10 -22.32 5.54 9.83
CA PRO A 10 -23.50 5.91 9.02
C PRO A 10 -23.19 6.58 7.68
N LEU A 11 -21.91 6.82 7.36
CA LEU A 11 -21.55 7.42 6.09
C LEU A 11 -21.66 6.39 4.96
N LYS A 12 -22.32 6.77 3.88
CA LYS A 12 -22.51 5.89 2.72
C LYS A 12 -21.60 6.30 1.59
N VAL A 13 -21.16 5.31 0.83
CA VAL A 13 -20.44 5.55 -0.42
C VAL A 13 -21.43 6.05 -1.46
N PRO A 14 -21.24 7.25 -2.03
CA PRO A 14 -22.15 7.76 -3.07
C PRO A 14 -22.19 6.83 -4.30
N SER A 15 -23.33 6.81 -4.97
CA SER A 15 -23.51 6.01 -6.17
C SER A 15 -22.46 6.36 -7.24
N GLY A 16 -21.85 5.36 -7.85
CA GLY A 16 -20.81 5.53 -8.86
C GLY A 16 -19.44 5.88 -8.31
N GLN A 17 -19.28 5.99 -6.99
CA GLN A 17 -18.01 6.24 -6.34
C GLN A 17 -17.38 4.93 -5.83
N GLU A 18 -16.09 4.97 -5.55
CA GLU A 18 -15.30 3.79 -5.18
C GLU A 18 -14.76 3.92 -3.76
N THR A 19 -14.65 2.80 -3.06
CA THR A 19 -13.94 2.75 -1.77
C THR A 19 -12.43 2.64 -1.98
N ILE A 20 -11.66 3.00 -0.97
CA ILE A 20 -10.18 2.82 -0.98
C ILE A 20 -9.85 1.34 -1.20
N ASN A 21 -10.53 0.45 -0.48
CA ASN A 21 -10.34 -1.00 -0.60
C ASN A 21 -10.60 -1.50 -2.04
N ALA A 22 -11.73 -1.16 -2.62
CA ALA A 22 -12.09 -1.58 -3.98
C ALA A 22 -11.10 -1.04 -5.02
N CYS A 23 -10.71 0.23 -4.90
CA CYS A 23 -9.74 0.85 -5.78
C CYS A 23 -8.36 0.17 -5.68
N PHE A 24 -7.89 -0.08 -4.45
CA PHE A 24 -6.62 -0.78 -4.22
C PHE A 24 -6.63 -2.17 -4.90
N HIS A 25 -7.66 -2.98 -4.65
CA HIS A 25 -7.76 -4.31 -5.23
C HIS A 25 -7.85 -4.28 -6.76
N ARG A 26 -8.62 -3.35 -7.32
CA ARG A 26 -8.74 -3.18 -8.77
C ARG A 26 -7.38 -2.83 -9.40
N LEU A 27 -6.69 -1.83 -8.88
CA LEU A 27 -5.38 -1.41 -9.39
C LEU A 27 -4.32 -2.49 -9.20
N PHE A 28 -4.32 -3.18 -8.05
CA PHE A 28 -3.40 -4.28 -7.79
C PHE A 28 -3.55 -5.40 -8.84
N SER A 29 -4.80 -5.81 -9.12
CA SER A 29 -5.09 -6.88 -10.07
C SER A 29 -4.70 -6.55 -11.52
N GLN A 30 -4.66 -5.25 -11.86
CA GLN A 30 -4.35 -4.76 -13.20
C GLN A 30 -2.87 -4.38 -13.39
N SER A 31 -2.08 -4.42 -12.34
CA SER A 31 -0.70 -3.94 -12.35
C SER A 31 0.31 -5.09 -12.26
N ASP A 32 1.50 -4.87 -12.77
CA ASP A 32 2.61 -5.82 -12.65
C ASP A 32 3.72 -5.34 -11.70
N GLU A 33 3.75 -4.05 -11.37
CA GLU A 33 4.63 -3.49 -10.35
C GLU A 33 3.84 -2.61 -9.40
N ILE A 34 4.03 -2.83 -8.09
CA ILE A 34 3.37 -2.08 -7.04
C ILE A 34 4.41 -1.56 -6.05
N SER A 35 4.42 -0.26 -5.81
CA SER A 35 5.29 0.38 -4.82
C SER A 35 4.43 1.01 -3.73
N ILE A 36 4.64 0.56 -2.51
CA ILE A 36 3.87 0.99 -1.34
C ILE A 36 4.84 1.67 -0.37
N ALA A 37 4.55 2.91 0.01
CA ALA A 37 5.28 3.64 1.03
C ALA A 37 4.30 4.10 2.11
N VAL A 38 4.39 3.51 3.29
CA VAL A 38 3.51 3.77 4.43
C VAL A 38 4.31 3.95 5.71
N GLY A 39 3.72 4.63 6.71
CA GLY A 39 4.39 4.78 8.00
C GLY A 39 4.39 3.49 8.81
N TYR A 40 3.23 2.89 8.95
CA TYR A 40 2.99 1.70 9.76
C TYR A 40 2.27 0.61 8.97
N ILE A 41 2.44 -0.63 9.41
CA ILE A 41 1.74 -1.78 8.84
C ILE A 41 1.42 -2.79 9.95
N SER A 42 0.21 -3.34 9.92
CA SER A 42 -0.19 -4.41 10.81
C SER A 42 0.24 -5.78 10.27
N ARG A 43 0.34 -6.77 11.17
CA ARG A 43 0.60 -8.15 10.79
C ARG A 43 -0.46 -8.69 9.82
N ASN A 44 -1.73 -8.38 10.07
CA ASN A 44 -2.84 -8.80 9.19
C ASN A 44 -2.71 -8.20 7.79
N ALA A 45 -2.31 -6.95 7.68
CA ALA A 45 -2.08 -6.30 6.39
C ALA A 45 -0.90 -6.94 5.62
N LEU A 46 0.14 -7.37 6.32
CA LEU A 46 1.24 -8.13 5.71
C LEU A 46 0.74 -9.47 5.13
N ASP A 47 -0.08 -10.21 5.88
CA ASP A 47 -0.65 -11.47 5.41
C ASP A 47 -1.57 -11.27 4.20
N GLU A 48 -2.40 -10.23 4.21
CA GLU A 48 -3.28 -9.89 3.08
C GLU A 48 -2.48 -9.50 1.83
N LEU A 49 -1.43 -8.71 2.01
CA LEU A 49 -0.56 -8.34 0.88
C LEU A 49 0.13 -9.57 0.28
N ASP A 50 0.62 -10.47 1.12
CA ASP A 50 1.20 -11.74 0.65
C ASP A 50 0.18 -12.58 -0.13
N SER A 51 -1.06 -12.64 0.35
CA SER A 51 -2.15 -13.33 -0.34
C SER A 51 -2.45 -12.75 -1.71
N LEU A 52 -2.44 -11.41 -1.84
CA LEU A 52 -2.62 -10.74 -3.13
C LEU A 52 -1.46 -11.02 -4.09
N ILE A 53 -0.23 -11.05 -3.58
CA ILE A 53 0.95 -11.41 -4.38
C ILE A 53 0.83 -12.84 -4.90
N GLU A 54 0.40 -13.78 -4.06
CA GLU A 54 0.20 -15.18 -4.48
C GLU A 54 -0.94 -15.31 -5.51
N GLN A 55 -2.01 -14.55 -5.34
CA GLN A 55 -3.18 -14.60 -6.22
C GLN A 55 -2.90 -14.02 -7.61
N TYR A 56 -2.33 -12.81 -7.67
CA TYR A 56 -2.15 -12.06 -8.91
C TYR A 56 -0.76 -12.18 -9.52
N LYS A 57 0.22 -12.62 -8.76
CA LYS A 57 1.61 -12.86 -9.19
C LYS A 57 2.21 -11.68 -9.96
N PRO A 58 2.19 -10.46 -9.40
CA PRO A 58 2.85 -9.32 -10.04
C PRO A 58 4.34 -9.59 -10.21
N LYS A 59 4.99 -8.89 -11.12
CA LYS A 59 6.43 -9.01 -11.33
C LYS A 59 7.21 -8.52 -10.12
N ARG A 60 6.74 -7.43 -9.48
CA ARG A 60 7.46 -6.83 -8.36
C ARG A 60 6.53 -6.06 -7.43
N VAL A 61 6.68 -6.30 -6.14
CA VAL A 61 6.07 -5.49 -5.07
C VAL A 61 7.16 -5.01 -4.13
N VAL A 62 7.23 -3.70 -3.90
CA VAL A 62 8.13 -3.10 -2.92
C VAL A 62 7.29 -2.43 -1.84
N LEU A 63 7.47 -2.89 -0.60
CA LEU A 63 6.83 -2.30 0.57
C LEU A 63 7.88 -1.55 1.38
N THR A 64 7.70 -0.24 1.52
CA THR A 64 8.58 0.63 2.32
C THR A 64 7.84 1.06 3.58
N MET A 65 8.44 0.78 4.74
CA MET A 65 7.89 1.11 6.07
C MET A 65 8.71 2.26 6.66
N GLY A 66 8.03 3.38 6.97
CA GLY A 66 8.69 4.66 7.24
C GLY A 66 9.02 4.96 8.69
N MET A 67 8.35 4.33 9.66
CA MET A 67 8.44 4.72 11.07
C MET A 67 9.23 3.76 11.95
N TYR A 68 9.30 2.50 11.60
CA TYR A 68 9.75 1.44 12.50
C TYR A 68 11.25 1.44 12.82
N TYR A 69 12.09 1.95 11.96
CA TYR A 69 13.52 1.97 12.24
C TYR A 69 13.85 2.84 13.46
N ILE A 70 13.16 3.98 13.58
CA ILE A 70 13.38 4.93 14.66
C ILE A 70 12.56 4.59 15.91
N GLU A 71 11.30 4.17 15.71
CA GLU A 71 10.37 3.91 16.81
C GLU A 71 10.37 2.47 17.32
N GLY A 72 10.95 1.56 16.54
CA GLY A 72 10.87 0.12 16.82
C GLY A 72 9.60 -0.52 16.28
N MET A 73 9.65 -1.81 16.06
CA MET A 73 8.55 -2.60 15.53
C MET A 73 8.16 -3.68 16.54
N PRO A 74 6.86 -3.94 16.74
CA PRO A 74 6.43 -5.08 17.57
C PRO A 74 7.08 -6.39 17.07
N GLU A 75 7.54 -7.20 18.00
CA GLU A 75 8.34 -8.39 17.69
C GLU A 75 7.63 -9.36 16.73
N SER A 76 6.33 -9.61 16.94
CA SER A 76 5.55 -10.49 16.07
C SER A 76 5.44 -9.95 14.63
N SER A 77 5.26 -8.65 14.48
CA SER A 77 5.22 -7.99 13.17
C SER A 77 6.60 -8.00 12.50
N TYR A 78 7.66 -7.80 13.28
CA TYR A 78 9.03 -7.87 12.79
C TYR A 78 9.36 -9.25 12.22
N HIS A 79 9.05 -10.32 12.97
CA HIS A 79 9.29 -11.68 12.50
C HIS A 79 8.48 -12.00 11.24
N LYS A 80 7.23 -11.56 11.17
CA LYS A 80 6.40 -11.73 9.98
C LYS A 80 7.00 -10.99 8.78
N ALA A 81 7.35 -9.72 8.95
CA ALA A 81 7.95 -8.92 7.87
C ALA A 81 9.26 -9.53 7.37
N LYS A 82 10.11 -10.00 8.29
CA LYS A 82 11.38 -10.66 7.93
C LYS A 82 11.15 -11.94 7.13
N ALA A 83 10.20 -12.78 7.55
CA ALA A 83 9.86 -14.02 6.85
C ALA A 83 9.31 -13.75 5.45
N LEU A 84 8.40 -12.77 5.31
CA LEU A 84 7.84 -12.40 4.02
C LEU A 84 8.87 -11.75 3.11
N ASN A 85 9.74 -10.90 3.64
CA ASN A 85 10.84 -10.33 2.85
C ASN A 85 11.73 -11.42 2.26
N LYS A 86 12.12 -12.41 3.08
CA LYS A 86 12.90 -13.56 2.61
C LYS A 86 12.17 -14.31 1.49
N LYS A 87 10.88 -14.59 1.68
CA LYS A 87 10.04 -15.26 0.69
C LYS A 87 9.97 -14.49 -0.64
N TRP A 88 9.69 -13.19 -0.57
CA TRP A 88 9.53 -12.36 -1.78
C TRP A 88 10.85 -12.16 -2.52
N VAL A 89 11.95 -11.95 -1.79
CA VAL A 89 13.29 -11.82 -2.39
C VAL A 89 13.70 -13.13 -3.08
N GLN A 90 13.51 -14.28 -2.41
CA GLN A 90 13.85 -15.58 -2.97
C GLN A 90 13.03 -15.95 -4.21
N SER A 91 11.76 -15.57 -4.24
CA SER A 91 10.90 -15.80 -5.39
C SER A 91 11.05 -14.74 -6.51
N GLY A 92 11.86 -13.71 -6.29
CA GLY A 92 12.02 -12.60 -7.22
C GLY A 92 10.79 -11.68 -7.33
N ARG A 93 9.85 -11.77 -6.39
CA ARG A 93 8.58 -11.03 -6.43
C ARG A 93 8.64 -9.66 -5.78
N GLY A 94 9.63 -9.38 -4.96
CA GLY A 94 9.72 -8.08 -4.30
C GLY A 94 10.57 -8.08 -3.05
N GLU A 95 10.38 -7.05 -2.26
CA GLU A 95 11.11 -6.84 -1.01
C GLU A 95 10.37 -5.92 -0.05
N ILE A 96 10.74 -5.99 1.22
CA ILE A 96 10.31 -5.07 2.26
C ILE A 96 11.50 -4.22 2.66
N ARG A 97 11.31 -2.90 2.70
CA ARG A 97 12.32 -1.91 3.06
C ARG A 97 11.93 -1.14 4.31
N VAL A 98 12.92 -0.65 5.03
CA VAL A 98 12.73 0.22 6.21
C VAL A 98 13.47 1.51 5.96
N VAL A 99 12.79 2.64 6.13
CA VAL A 99 13.42 3.97 6.00
C VAL A 99 14.31 4.23 7.22
N ARG A 100 15.56 4.53 7.00
CA ARG A 100 16.56 4.74 8.07
C ARG A 100 16.90 6.21 8.29
N SER A 101 16.83 7.02 7.26
CA SER A 101 17.31 8.39 7.25
C SER A 101 16.38 9.39 7.91
N MET A 102 15.09 9.06 8.01
CA MET A 102 14.05 9.95 8.53
C MET A 102 12.84 9.17 8.99
N LYS A 103 11.91 9.83 9.69
CA LYS A 103 10.56 9.32 9.94
C LYS A 103 9.69 9.64 8.71
N TYR A 104 9.32 8.63 7.96
CA TYR A 104 8.38 8.78 6.86
C TYR A 104 6.98 8.32 7.29
N HIS A 105 6.02 9.22 7.27
CA HIS A 105 4.63 8.95 7.70
C HIS A 105 3.60 9.16 6.57
N GLY A 106 4.04 9.31 5.33
CA GLY A 106 3.16 9.36 4.16
C GLY A 106 2.48 8.01 3.91
N LYS A 107 1.45 8.02 3.09
CA LYS A 107 0.73 6.82 2.66
C LYS A 107 0.50 6.92 1.16
N LEU A 108 1.44 6.37 0.42
CA LEU A 108 1.45 6.38 -1.04
C LEU A 108 1.44 4.95 -1.58
N TYR A 109 0.57 4.72 -2.54
CA TYR A 109 0.43 3.46 -3.24
C TYR A 109 0.53 3.75 -4.74
N LEU A 110 1.61 3.28 -5.39
CA LEU A 110 1.84 3.48 -6.81
C LEU A 110 1.71 2.17 -7.56
N PHE A 111 0.90 2.17 -8.59
CA PHE A 111 0.62 1.01 -9.43
C PHE A 111 1.15 1.28 -10.84
N SER A 112 1.87 0.31 -11.40
CA SER A 112 2.48 0.41 -12.72
C SER A 112 2.19 -0.83 -13.56
N LYS A 113 2.11 -0.63 -14.87
CA LYS A 113 1.92 -1.69 -15.85
C LYS A 113 2.87 -1.45 -17.02
N ASP A 114 3.63 -2.47 -17.40
CA ASP A 114 4.60 -2.41 -18.50
C ASP A 114 5.58 -1.21 -18.39
N GLY A 115 6.04 -0.96 -17.14
CA GLY A 115 6.99 0.10 -16.82
C GLY A 115 6.41 1.51 -16.68
N LEU A 116 5.10 1.69 -16.89
CA LEU A 116 4.43 2.99 -16.80
C LEU A 116 3.47 3.04 -15.60
N PRO A 117 3.50 4.12 -14.81
CA PRO A 117 2.50 4.32 -13.77
C PRO A 117 1.09 4.43 -14.37
N VAL A 118 0.14 3.71 -13.79
CA VAL A 118 -1.27 3.72 -14.23
C VAL A 118 -2.21 4.33 -13.22
N GLY A 119 -1.80 4.41 -11.95
CA GLY A 119 -2.59 5.03 -10.90
C GLY A 119 -1.82 5.09 -9.60
N ALA A 120 -2.24 5.99 -8.72
CA ALA A 120 -1.74 6.07 -7.36
C ALA A 120 -2.88 6.41 -6.40
N ILE A 121 -2.74 5.92 -5.17
CA ILE A 121 -3.62 6.28 -4.06
C ILE A 121 -2.79 7.06 -3.05
N ASP A 122 -3.29 8.23 -2.65
CA ASP A 122 -2.71 9.08 -1.62
C ASP A 122 -3.78 9.45 -0.61
N GLY A 123 -3.48 9.36 0.67
CA GLY A 123 -4.46 9.71 1.69
C GLY A 123 -4.01 9.39 3.12
N SER A 124 -4.98 9.19 4.00
CA SER A 124 -4.75 8.93 5.42
C SER A 124 -4.52 7.44 5.75
N ALA A 125 -4.89 6.54 4.83
CA ALA A 125 -4.97 5.11 5.11
C ALA A 125 -3.63 4.40 5.01
N ASN A 126 -3.20 3.76 6.09
CA ASN A 126 -2.14 2.74 6.06
C ASN A 126 -2.66 1.46 5.37
N LEU A 127 -1.77 0.47 5.19
CA LEU A 127 -2.07 -0.73 4.39
C LEU A 127 -3.24 -1.58 4.93
N GLY A 128 -3.71 -1.34 6.16
CA GLY A 128 -4.89 -2.00 6.72
C GLY A 128 -6.16 -1.90 5.88
N VAL A 129 -6.24 -0.95 4.95
CA VAL A 129 -7.39 -0.81 4.03
C VAL A 129 -7.58 -1.99 3.08
N ILE A 130 -6.57 -2.83 2.89
CA ILE A 130 -6.69 -4.02 2.03
C ILE A 130 -7.34 -5.21 2.77
N SER A 131 -7.40 -5.16 4.09
CA SER A 131 -7.99 -6.23 4.89
C SER A 131 -9.48 -6.03 5.07
N SER A 132 -10.26 -7.10 4.86
CA SER A 132 -11.70 -7.10 5.16
C SER A 132 -12.01 -6.97 6.65
N ASP A 133 -11.04 -7.30 7.51
CA ASP A 133 -11.17 -7.18 8.97
C ASP A 133 -10.88 -5.78 9.49
N ALA A 134 -10.48 -4.85 8.64
CA ALA A 134 -10.26 -3.44 9.00
C ALA A 134 -11.49 -2.78 9.64
N ASN A 135 -12.66 -3.37 9.47
CA ASN A 135 -13.92 -2.91 10.04
C ASN A 135 -13.99 -2.96 11.57
N ASN A 136 -13.13 -3.73 12.24
CA ASN A 136 -13.21 -3.89 13.70
C ASN A 136 -12.82 -2.63 14.47
N LEU A 137 -11.97 -1.77 13.92
CA LEU A 137 -11.55 -0.51 14.54
C LEU A 137 -12.30 0.70 14.00
N ARG A 138 -13.09 0.55 12.97
CA ARG A 138 -14.00 1.55 12.36
C ARG A 138 -13.38 2.96 12.22
N GLN A 139 -12.12 3.02 11.86
CA GLN A 139 -11.48 4.30 11.56
C GLN A 139 -11.84 4.70 10.12
N TYR A 140 -12.52 5.82 9.99
CA TYR A 140 -12.85 6.34 8.66
C TYR A 140 -11.61 6.98 8.04
N GLU A 141 -11.22 6.48 6.90
CA GLU A 141 -10.08 7.00 6.11
C GLU A 141 -10.57 7.67 4.85
N VAL A 142 -9.83 8.64 4.39
CA VAL A 142 -10.08 9.35 3.12
C VAL A 142 -8.83 9.27 2.26
N ALA A 143 -9.02 9.05 0.98
CA ALA A 143 -7.93 9.01 0.03
C ALA A 143 -8.35 9.58 -1.33
N THR A 144 -7.40 9.79 -2.21
CA THR A 144 -7.63 10.20 -3.59
C THR A 144 -6.94 9.25 -4.55
N LEU A 145 -7.62 8.95 -5.65
CA LEU A 145 -7.04 8.29 -6.81
C LEU A 145 -6.43 9.35 -7.72
N ILE A 146 -5.17 9.17 -8.08
CA ILE A 146 -4.41 10.04 -8.96
C ILE A 146 -4.09 9.27 -10.24
N GLU A 147 -4.44 9.85 -11.39
CA GLU A 147 -4.25 9.23 -12.69
C GLU A 147 -3.52 10.14 -13.70
N SER A 148 -3.26 11.40 -13.34
CA SER A 148 -2.47 12.33 -14.17
C SER A 148 -1.03 11.85 -14.30
N GLN A 149 -0.52 11.73 -15.53
CA GLN A 149 0.83 11.25 -15.78
C GLN A 149 1.90 12.15 -15.16
N LEU A 150 1.68 13.45 -15.11
CA LEU A 150 2.60 14.38 -14.44
C LEU A 150 2.67 14.08 -12.94
N GLU A 151 1.52 13.98 -12.27
CA GLU A 151 1.47 13.69 -10.83
C GLU A 151 2.01 12.29 -10.52
N LEU A 152 1.70 11.29 -11.34
CA LEU A 152 2.22 9.93 -11.17
C LEU A 152 3.74 9.88 -11.28
N SER A 153 4.34 10.64 -12.20
CA SER A 153 5.80 10.70 -12.32
C SER A 153 6.46 11.36 -11.11
N LEU A 154 5.81 12.38 -10.52
CA LEU A 154 6.29 13.01 -9.29
C LEU A 154 6.20 12.06 -8.09
N ILE A 155 5.12 11.29 -7.99
CA ILE A 155 4.95 10.28 -6.93
C ILE A 155 6.01 9.18 -7.08
N ARG A 156 6.25 8.71 -8.29
CA ARG A 156 7.31 7.71 -8.56
C ARG A 156 8.67 8.22 -8.10
N ALA A 157 9.04 9.44 -8.50
CA ALA A 157 10.31 10.04 -8.09
C ALA A 157 10.43 10.14 -6.57
N LEU A 158 9.37 10.57 -5.89
CA LEU A 158 9.35 10.64 -4.42
C LEU A 158 9.55 9.27 -3.78
N ILE A 159 8.82 8.25 -4.23
CA ILE A 159 8.93 6.89 -3.68
C ILE A 159 10.33 6.32 -3.91
N ASP A 160 10.90 6.55 -5.09
CA ASP A 160 12.26 6.07 -5.43
C ASP A 160 13.33 6.74 -4.56
N ASP A 161 13.09 7.97 -4.09
CA ASP A 161 14.00 8.71 -3.23
C ASP A 161 13.88 8.35 -1.73
N ILE A 162 12.82 7.63 -1.33
CA ILE A 162 12.64 7.19 0.05
C ILE A 162 13.54 5.98 0.33
N VAL A 163 14.55 6.17 1.15
CA VAL A 163 15.53 5.13 1.52
C VAL A 163 15.81 5.07 3.01
#